data_09d7fca47d502c51d15a9044f6b43a21
#
_entry.id   09d7fca47d502c51d15a9044f6b43a21
#
_cell.length_a   1.000
_cell.length_b   1.000
_cell.length_c   1.000
_cell.angle_alpha   90.00
_cell.angle_beta   90.00
_cell.angle_gamma   90.00
#
_symmetry.space_group_name_H-M   'P 1'
#
loop_
_entity.id
_entity.type
_entity.pdbx_description
1 polymer ?
#
loop_
_entity_poly.entity_id
_entity_poly.type
_entity_poly.pdbx_seq_one_letter_code
_entity_poly.pdbx_strand_id
1 'polypeptide(L)'
;RCMKITGGKVFDLQKGFVERDVCFDGSLLTLDSRDGMEYDASGCYVIPGLTDVHFHGCRGADLSDGDADGLQTMAEYELSRGVTQICPAGMTLLEDQLLKVCRTAAEHRRTGRPGADLVGINLEGPFLSMAKKGAQNGAWLHAPDVAMLRRLMEASEGLVKLVSVAP
;
A
#
# COMPACT_ATOMS: atom_id res chain seq x y z
N ARG A 1 2.48 -14.21 18.58
CA ARG A 1 1.46 -15.23 18.90
C ARG A 1 1.40 -16.21 17.74
N CYS A 2 1.51 -17.49 18.05
CA CYS A 2 1.34 -18.55 17.06
C CYS A 2 -0.12 -18.58 16.58
N MET A 3 -0.30 -18.81 15.30
CA MET A 3 -1.62 -18.93 14.67
C MET A 3 -1.59 -20.06 13.66
N LYS A 4 -2.70 -20.77 13.54
CA LYS A 4 -2.89 -21.84 12.57
C LYS A 4 -4.19 -21.63 11.81
N ILE A 5 -4.12 -21.71 10.47
CA ILE A 5 -5.29 -21.76 9.60
C ILE A 5 -5.43 -23.19 9.11
N THR A 6 -6.61 -23.79 9.32
CA THR A 6 -6.87 -25.21 9.04
C THR A 6 -8.01 -25.38 8.04
N GLY A 7 -8.02 -26.53 7.34
CA GLY A 7 -9.14 -26.95 6.48
C GLY A 7 -9.33 -26.17 5.19
N GLY A 8 -8.48 -25.20 4.88
CA GLY A 8 -8.59 -24.36 3.71
C GLY A 8 -7.84 -24.87 2.48
N LYS A 9 -8.23 -24.40 1.29
CA LYS A 9 -7.48 -24.60 0.05
C LYS A 9 -6.45 -23.47 -0.09
N VAL A 10 -5.20 -23.76 0.22
CA VAL A 10 -4.10 -22.81 0.24
C VAL A 10 -3.47 -22.69 -1.15
N PHE A 11 -3.24 -21.46 -1.59
CA PHE A 11 -2.56 -21.20 -2.86
C PHE A 11 -1.08 -21.60 -2.79
N ASP A 12 -0.66 -22.40 -3.75
CA ASP A 12 0.72 -22.81 -3.96
C ASP A 12 1.15 -22.42 -5.37
N LEU A 13 2.32 -21.80 -5.51
CA LEU A 13 2.80 -21.27 -6.79
C LEU A 13 3.00 -22.34 -7.87
N GLN A 14 3.28 -23.59 -7.48
CA GLN A 14 3.56 -24.69 -8.42
C GLN A 14 2.36 -25.59 -8.64
N LYS A 15 1.53 -25.77 -7.62
CA LYS A 15 0.46 -26.77 -7.60
C LYS A 15 -0.95 -26.17 -7.67
N GLY A 16 -1.06 -24.83 -7.66
CA GLY A 16 -2.35 -24.16 -7.54
C GLY A 16 -2.92 -24.28 -6.12
N PHE A 17 -4.21 -24.53 -5.97
CA PHE A 17 -4.84 -24.66 -4.66
C PHE A 17 -4.73 -26.07 -4.13
N VAL A 18 -4.15 -26.23 -2.95
CA VAL A 18 -3.95 -27.49 -2.27
C VAL A 18 -4.52 -27.46 -0.85
N GLU A 19 -5.09 -28.55 -0.38
CA GLU A 19 -5.54 -28.67 1.00
C GLU A 19 -4.32 -28.82 1.92
N ARG A 20 -4.10 -27.85 2.76
CA ARG A 20 -3.06 -27.87 3.80
C ARG A 20 -3.33 -26.82 4.86
N ASP A 21 -2.74 -27.01 6.01
CA ASP A 21 -2.71 -26.00 7.06
C ASP A 21 -1.62 -24.97 6.78
N VAL A 22 -1.82 -23.74 7.31
CA VAL A 22 -0.82 -22.69 7.31
C VAL A 22 -0.59 -22.24 8.75
N CYS A 23 0.66 -22.32 9.18
CA CYS A 23 1.07 -21.93 10.53
C CYS A 23 1.98 -20.73 10.48
N PHE A 24 1.82 -19.78 11.43
CA PHE A 24 2.75 -18.66 11.60
C PHE A 24 2.95 -18.33 13.07
N ASP A 25 4.14 -17.78 13.34
CA ASP A 25 4.49 -17.15 14.60
C ASP A 25 4.92 -15.70 14.31
N GLY A 26 4.08 -14.76 14.75
CA GLY A 26 4.23 -13.36 14.37
C GLY A 26 4.12 -13.20 12.84
N SER A 27 5.19 -12.74 12.20
CA SER A 27 5.29 -12.51 10.76
C SER A 27 5.94 -13.66 9.98
N LEU A 28 6.32 -14.75 10.64
CA LEU A 28 7.03 -15.85 10.02
C LEU A 28 6.13 -17.05 9.80
N LEU A 29 6.17 -17.63 8.58
CA LEU A 29 5.58 -18.94 8.30
C LEU A 29 6.38 -20.01 9.02
N THR A 30 5.69 -20.94 9.70
CA THR A 30 6.28 -22.06 10.43
C THR A 30 5.71 -23.39 9.94
N LEU A 31 6.44 -24.49 10.21
CA LEU A 31 5.97 -25.82 9.84
C LEU A 31 4.93 -26.36 10.82
N ASP A 32 4.93 -25.87 12.03
CA ASP A 32 3.99 -26.30 13.08
C ASP A 32 3.78 -25.15 14.07
N SER A 33 2.57 -25.06 14.64
CA SER A 33 2.25 -24.15 15.74
C SER A 33 1.66 -24.98 16.89
N ARG A 34 2.45 -25.19 17.92
CA ARG A 34 2.07 -26.10 19.02
C ARG A 34 1.05 -25.53 19.99
N ASP A 35 0.97 -24.20 20.14
CA ASP A 35 0.06 -23.53 21.09
C ASP A 35 -0.37 -22.18 20.52
N GLY A 36 -1.30 -22.18 19.58
CA GLY A 36 -1.75 -20.97 18.88
C GLY A 36 -3.26 -20.88 18.72
N MET A 37 -3.71 -19.70 18.34
CA MET A 37 -5.09 -19.50 17.90
C MET A 37 -5.32 -20.24 16.58
N GLU A 38 -6.37 -21.04 16.52
CA GLU A 38 -6.74 -21.78 15.32
C GLU A 38 -7.92 -21.12 14.63
N TYR A 39 -7.81 -21.00 13.29
CA TYR A 39 -8.89 -20.53 12.41
C TYR A 39 -9.30 -21.64 11.47
N ASP A 40 -10.57 -22.05 11.55
CA ASP A 40 -11.16 -22.96 10.58
C ASP A 40 -11.48 -22.22 9.29
N ALA A 41 -10.77 -22.57 8.22
CA ALA A 41 -10.97 -22.09 6.86
C ALA A 41 -11.64 -23.15 5.94
N SER A 42 -12.37 -24.11 6.51
CA SER A 42 -13.07 -25.14 5.74
C SER A 42 -13.98 -24.50 4.70
N GLY A 43 -13.86 -24.96 3.46
CA GLY A 43 -14.60 -24.40 2.32
C GLY A 43 -14.07 -23.07 1.77
N CYS A 44 -13.03 -22.50 2.36
CA CYS A 44 -12.41 -21.24 1.92
C CYS A 44 -11.16 -21.46 1.08
N TYR A 45 -10.86 -20.47 0.24
CA TYR A 45 -9.55 -20.34 -0.39
C TYR A 45 -8.67 -19.48 0.53
N VAL A 46 -7.44 -19.92 0.75
CA VAL A 46 -6.44 -19.18 1.53
C VAL A 46 -5.35 -18.71 0.58
N ILE A 47 -5.22 -17.41 0.47
CA ILE A 47 -4.25 -16.73 -0.40
C ILE A 47 -3.41 -15.75 0.43
N PRO A 48 -2.22 -15.35 -0.01
CA PRO A 48 -1.53 -14.19 0.54
C PRO A 48 -2.44 -12.96 0.47
N GLY A 49 -2.30 -12.06 1.43
CA GLY A 49 -2.98 -10.77 1.38
C GLY A 49 -2.63 -10.02 0.10
N LEU A 50 -3.61 -9.32 -0.48
CA LEU A 50 -3.42 -8.55 -1.69
C LEU A 50 -2.62 -7.28 -1.40
N THR A 51 -1.88 -6.81 -2.40
CA THR A 51 -1.19 -5.51 -2.37
C THR A 51 -1.78 -4.63 -3.47
N ASP A 52 -2.33 -3.47 -3.11
CA ASP A 52 -2.73 -2.46 -4.09
C ASP A 52 -1.60 -1.45 -4.28
N VAL A 53 -1.08 -1.36 -5.49
CA VAL A 53 0.05 -0.49 -5.83
C VAL A 53 -0.35 0.78 -6.57
N HIS A 54 -1.65 0.94 -6.89
CA HIS A 54 -2.15 2.12 -7.60
C HIS A 54 -3.64 2.33 -7.40
N PHE A 55 -3.98 3.15 -6.45
CA PHE A 55 -5.32 3.75 -6.29
C PHE A 55 -5.15 5.15 -5.70
N HIS A 56 -6.02 6.09 -6.02
CA HIS A 56 -5.88 7.47 -5.53
C HIS A 56 -6.53 7.67 -4.17
N GLY A 57 -7.68 7.06 -3.99
CA GLY A 57 -8.44 7.18 -2.77
C GLY A 57 -9.71 6.33 -2.76
N CYS A 58 -10.38 6.34 -1.62
CA CYS A 58 -11.67 5.69 -1.43
C CYS A 58 -12.43 6.34 -0.27
N ARG A 59 -13.73 6.11 -0.19
CA ARG A 59 -14.59 6.59 0.91
C ARG A 59 -14.55 8.11 1.13
N GLY A 60 -14.26 8.87 0.07
CA GLY A 60 -14.18 10.32 0.13
C GLY A 60 -12.83 10.88 0.59
N ALA A 61 -11.83 10.02 0.76
CA ALA A 61 -10.45 10.39 1.05
C ALA A 61 -9.56 10.13 -0.16
N ASP A 62 -8.54 10.96 -0.36
CA ASP A 62 -7.54 10.86 -1.43
C ASP A 62 -6.14 11.09 -0.83
N LEU A 63 -5.14 10.36 -1.32
CA LEU A 63 -3.76 10.56 -0.87
C LEU A 63 -3.30 12.01 -1.06
N SER A 64 -3.75 12.65 -2.15
CA SER A 64 -3.38 14.01 -2.52
C SER A 64 -3.86 15.07 -1.51
N ASP A 65 -4.81 14.74 -0.64
CA ASP A 65 -5.28 15.65 0.42
C ASP A 65 -4.20 15.90 1.48
N GLY A 66 -3.27 14.95 1.62
CA GLY A 66 -2.23 14.98 2.65
C GLY A 66 -2.84 15.04 4.05
N ASP A 67 -3.90 14.24 4.26
CA ASP A 67 -4.65 14.13 5.50
C ASP A 67 -4.46 12.76 6.17
N ALA A 68 -4.10 12.76 7.45
CA ALA A 68 -3.77 11.54 8.18
C ALA A 68 -5.01 10.67 8.46
N ASP A 69 -6.15 11.28 8.73
CA ASP A 69 -7.39 10.55 9.00
C ASP A 69 -8.00 10.01 7.69
N GLY A 70 -7.84 10.74 6.59
CA GLY A 70 -8.17 10.26 5.25
C GLY A 70 -7.34 9.03 4.88
N LEU A 71 -6.03 9.08 5.10
CA LEU A 71 -5.13 7.94 4.85
C LEU A 71 -5.49 6.73 5.74
N GLN A 72 -5.87 6.96 6.99
CA GLN A 72 -6.38 5.91 7.87
C GLN A 72 -7.67 5.28 7.34
N THR A 73 -8.62 6.11 6.89
CA THR A 73 -9.87 5.64 6.27
C THR A 73 -9.60 4.74 5.06
N MET A 74 -8.65 5.12 4.22
CA MET A 74 -8.23 4.30 3.08
C MET A 74 -7.64 2.96 3.54
N ALA A 75 -6.73 2.98 4.50
CA ALA A 75 -6.08 1.76 5.01
C ALA A 75 -7.09 0.76 5.63
N GLU A 76 -8.05 1.25 6.39
CA GLU A 76 -9.11 0.42 6.98
C GLU A 76 -10.04 -0.16 5.92
N TYR A 77 -10.44 0.65 4.95
CA TYR A 77 -11.30 0.19 3.85
C TYR A 77 -10.62 -0.88 3.02
N GLU A 78 -9.38 -0.66 2.60
CA GLU A 78 -8.62 -1.62 1.80
C GLU A 78 -8.44 -2.95 2.55
N LEU A 79 -8.10 -2.91 3.84
CA LEU A 79 -8.02 -4.12 4.66
C LEU A 79 -9.36 -4.88 4.69
N SER A 80 -10.49 -4.17 4.77
CA SER A 80 -11.83 -4.78 4.75
C SER A 80 -12.15 -5.50 3.45
N ARG A 81 -11.35 -5.27 2.38
CA ARG A 81 -11.48 -5.90 1.06
C ARG A 81 -10.43 -6.99 0.80
N GLY A 82 -9.61 -7.31 1.81
CA GLY A 82 -8.56 -8.32 1.69
C GLY A 82 -7.24 -7.77 1.15
N VAL A 83 -7.14 -6.46 0.95
CA VAL A 83 -5.89 -5.77 0.63
C VAL A 83 -5.15 -5.51 1.94
N THR A 84 -4.03 -6.19 2.15
CA THR A 84 -3.26 -6.11 3.39
C THR A 84 -2.11 -5.10 3.31
N GLN A 85 -1.75 -4.69 2.10
CA GLN A 85 -0.70 -3.71 1.84
C GLN A 85 -1.15 -2.71 0.80
N ILE A 86 -0.84 -1.44 1.01
CA ILE A 86 -1.19 -0.34 0.10
C ILE A 86 0.01 0.51 -0.29
N CYS A 87 0.02 0.93 -1.55
CA CYS A 87 0.92 1.93 -2.09
C CYS A 87 0.09 2.96 -2.89
N PRO A 88 -0.69 3.82 -2.21
CA PRO A 88 -1.61 4.73 -2.86
C PRO A 88 -0.88 5.72 -3.76
N ALA A 89 -1.57 6.16 -4.82
CA ALA A 89 -1.04 7.06 -5.84
C ALA A 89 -1.49 8.50 -5.56
N GLY A 90 -0.54 9.42 -5.56
CA GLY A 90 -0.82 10.87 -5.53
C GLY A 90 -1.00 11.42 -6.93
N MET A 91 -1.78 12.49 -7.06
CA MET A 91 -1.89 13.27 -8.29
C MET A 91 -0.70 14.21 -8.46
N THR A 92 -0.57 14.82 -9.66
CA THR A 92 0.34 15.95 -9.88
C THR A 92 -0.07 17.13 -9.02
N LEU A 93 0.81 17.54 -8.12
CA LEU A 93 0.62 18.65 -7.17
C LEU A 93 1.86 19.57 -7.18
N LEU A 94 1.74 20.71 -6.56
CA LEU A 94 2.89 21.56 -6.26
C LEU A 94 3.85 20.86 -5.29
N GLU A 95 5.14 21.16 -5.34
CA GLU A 95 6.15 20.51 -4.50
C GLU A 95 5.81 20.56 -3.01
N ASP A 96 5.36 21.72 -2.50
CA ASP A 96 5.00 21.86 -1.09
C ASP A 96 3.86 20.93 -0.67
N GLN A 97 2.89 20.73 -1.56
CA GLN A 97 1.79 19.80 -1.32
C GLN A 97 2.28 18.34 -1.35
N LEU A 98 3.15 17.99 -2.29
CA LEU A 98 3.77 16.65 -2.34
C LEU A 98 4.62 16.39 -1.09
N LEU A 99 5.37 17.38 -0.61
CA LEU A 99 6.13 17.27 0.64
C LEU A 99 5.21 17.07 1.85
N LYS A 100 4.04 17.74 1.88
CA LYS A 100 3.02 17.50 2.91
C LYS A 100 2.52 16.07 2.86
N VAL A 101 2.10 15.57 1.70
CA VAL A 101 1.65 14.18 1.48
C VAL A 101 2.71 13.19 1.96
N CYS A 102 3.96 13.38 1.59
CA CYS A 102 5.07 12.52 1.99
C CYS A 102 5.26 12.48 3.50
N ARG A 103 5.24 13.63 4.17
CA ARG A 103 5.38 13.71 5.64
C ARG A 103 4.19 13.06 6.37
N THR A 104 2.97 13.32 5.89
CA THR A 104 1.75 12.70 6.45
C THR A 104 1.80 11.19 6.33
N ALA A 105 2.22 10.66 5.20
CA ALA A 105 2.36 9.21 5.00
C ALA A 105 3.43 8.59 5.92
N ALA A 106 4.59 9.24 6.06
CA ALA A 106 5.63 8.80 6.99
C ALA A 106 5.15 8.78 8.44
N GLU A 107 4.43 9.81 8.87
CA GLU A 107 3.84 9.88 10.20
C GLU A 107 2.78 8.77 10.39
N HIS A 108 1.85 8.61 9.46
CA HIS A 108 0.84 7.55 9.51
C HIS A 108 1.49 6.17 9.70
N ARG A 109 2.53 5.86 8.92
CA ARG A 109 3.24 4.58 9.05
C ARG A 109 3.85 4.38 10.44
N ARG A 110 4.40 5.43 11.06
CA ARG A 110 4.97 5.36 12.40
C ARG A 110 3.93 5.13 13.49
N THR A 111 2.71 5.57 13.29
CA THR A 111 1.63 5.40 14.29
C THR A 111 1.20 3.95 14.47
N GLY A 112 1.42 3.09 13.48
CA GLY A 112 1.05 1.67 13.53
C GLY A 112 -0.46 1.44 13.74
N ARG A 113 -1.30 2.35 13.25
CA ARG A 113 -2.76 2.22 13.35
C ARG A 113 -3.24 0.97 12.61
N PRO A 114 -4.32 0.31 13.08
CA PRO A 114 -4.88 -0.86 12.39
C PRO A 114 -5.36 -0.50 10.98
N GLY A 115 -5.07 -1.36 10.01
CA GLY A 115 -5.43 -1.16 8.60
C GLY A 115 -4.52 -1.96 7.69
N ALA A 116 -4.63 -1.75 6.39
CA ALA A 116 -3.65 -2.23 5.44
C ALA A 116 -2.32 -1.48 5.64
N ASP A 117 -1.21 -2.22 5.61
CA ASP A 117 0.13 -1.64 5.77
C ASP A 117 0.45 -0.65 4.65
N LEU A 118 0.79 0.59 5.00
CA LEU A 118 1.29 1.56 4.04
C LEU A 118 2.74 1.22 3.69
N VAL A 119 2.94 0.44 2.63
CA VAL A 119 4.27 -0.03 2.21
C VAL A 119 4.98 0.94 1.28
N GLY A 120 4.27 1.89 0.70
CA GLY A 120 4.84 2.88 -0.19
C GLY A 120 3.89 3.98 -0.61
N ILE A 121 4.42 4.90 -1.40
CA ILE A 121 3.69 5.94 -2.14
C ILE A 121 4.05 5.79 -3.61
N ASN A 122 3.05 5.89 -4.47
CA ASN A 122 3.19 5.98 -5.91
C ASN A 122 3.01 7.45 -6.35
N LEU A 123 4.04 8.06 -6.89
CA LEU A 123 3.95 9.42 -7.44
C LEU A 123 3.52 9.35 -8.90
N GLU A 124 2.23 9.54 -9.17
CA GLU A 124 1.71 9.74 -10.52
C GLU A 124 1.84 11.22 -10.92
N GLY A 125 3.01 11.58 -11.31
CA GLY A 125 3.45 12.95 -11.50
C GLY A 125 4.38 13.41 -10.36
N PRO A 126 4.91 14.63 -10.48
CA PRO A 126 4.63 15.66 -11.48
C PRO A 126 5.44 15.53 -12.80
N PHE A 127 6.30 14.53 -12.95
CA PHE A 127 7.25 14.38 -14.05
C PHE A 127 6.61 13.79 -15.32
N LEU A 128 5.48 14.35 -15.75
CA LEU A 128 4.70 13.90 -16.89
C LEU A 128 4.73 14.93 -18.02
N SER A 129 4.54 14.47 -19.26
CA SER A 129 4.50 15.36 -20.42
C SER A 129 3.11 15.98 -20.60
N MET A 130 3.05 17.25 -21.02
CA MET A 130 1.82 17.95 -21.31
C MET A 130 0.95 17.22 -22.36
N ALA A 131 1.59 16.60 -23.35
CA ALA A 131 0.90 15.94 -24.45
C ALA A 131 0.10 14.70 -24.02
N LYS A 132 0.48 14.04 -22.91
CA LYS A 132 -0.12 12.79 -22.44
C LYS A 132 -0.48 12.80 -20.96
N LYS A 133 -0.65 13.98 -20.38
CA LYS A 133 -0.93 14.16 -18.95
C LYS A 133 -2.24 13.54 -18.44
N GLY A 134 -3.16 13.22 -19.34
CA GLY A 134 -4.48 12.73 -18.93
C GLY A 134 -5.23 13.73 -18.05
N ALA A 135 -5.73 13.27 -16.93
CA ALA A 135 -6.46 14.09 -15.95
C ALA A 135 -5.57 14.99 -15.08
N GLN A 136 -4.24 14.85 -15.18
CA GLN A 136 -3.30 15.61 -14.34
C GLN A 136 -3.38 17.12 -14.65
N ASN A 137 -3.15 17.97 -13.62
CA ASN A 137 -3.14 19.40 -13.81
C ASN A 137 -1.87 19.85 -14.56
N GLY A 138 -2.05 20.33 -15.80
CA GLY A 138 -0.94 20.73 -16.65
C GLY A 138 -0.10 21.90 -16.11
N ALA A 139 -0.66 22.76 -15.26
CA ALA A 139 0.04 23.87 -14.66
C ALA A 139 1.08 23.45 -13.59
N TRP A 140 0.98 22.22 -13.08
CA TRP A 140 1.85 21.68 -12.02
C TRP A 140 2.79 20.59 -12.51
N LEU A 141 2.80 20.35 -13.82
CA LEU A 141 3.74 19.43 -14.44
C LEU A 141 5.17 19.96 -14.34
N HIS A 142 6.09 19.07 -14.14
CA HIS A 142 7.50 19.37 -13.98
C HIS A 142 8.34 18.50 -14.94
N ALA A 143 9.38 19.06 -15.52
CA ALA A 143 10.42 18.24 -16.12
C ALA A 143 11.06 17.33 -15.04
N PRO A 144 11.56 16.15 -15.38
CA PRO A 144 12.22 15.28 -14.42
C PRO A 144 13.29 16.03 -13.60
N ASP A 145 13.13 16.06 -12.28
CA ASP A 145 14.01 16.75 -11.35
C ASP A 145 14.44 15.80 -10.22
N VAL A 146 15.69 15.36 -10.29
CA VAL A 146 16.29 14.45 -9.31
C VAL A 146 16.39 15.10 -7.92
N ALA A 147 16.64 16.40 -7.85
CA ALA A 147 16.76 17.09 -6.57
C ALA A 147 15.40 17.17 -5.86
N MET A 148 14.34 17.49 -6.59
CA MET A 148 12.97 17.42 -6.08
C MET A 148 12.62 16.02 -5.61
N LEU A 149 12.88 14.99 -6.43
CA LEU A 149 12.60 13.60 -6.07
C LEU A 149 13.33 13.19 -4.78
N ARG A 150 14.59 13.59 -4.60
CA ARG A 150 15.35 13.32 -3.37
C ARG A 150 14.69 13.94 -2.14
N ARG A 151 14.22 15.20 -2.24
CA ARG A 151 13.50 15.85 -1.14
C ARG A 151 12.20 15.11 -0.79
N LEU A 152 11.45 14.64 -1.78
CA LEU A 152 10.23 13.84 -1.56
C LEU A 152 10.55 12.48 -0.92
N MET A 153 11.60 11.80 -1.38
CA MET A 153 12.05 10.54 -0.79
C MET A 153 12.48 10.72 0.68
N GLU A 154 13.20 11.78 0.99
CA GLU A 154 13.61 12.11 2.35
C GLU A 154 12.40 12.45 3.23
N ALA A 155 11.51 13.31 2.76
CA ALA A 155 10.30 13.70 3.48
C ALA A 155 9.35 12.52 3.75
N SER A 156 9.34 11.52 2.88
CA SER A 156 8.54 10.29 3.04
C SER A 156 9.25 9.21 3.85
N GLU A 157 10.45 9.43 4.37
CA GLU A 157 11.28 8.41 5.03
C GLU A 157 11.45 7.14 4.15
N GLY A 158 11.60 7.34 2.83
CA GLY A 158 11.79 6.27 1.85
C GLY A 158 10.50 5.55 1.45
N LEU A 159 9.31 6.09 1.74
CA LEU A 159 8.04 5.52 1.29
C LEU A 159 7.75 5.74 -0.19
N VAL A 160 8.36 6.70 -0.86
CA VAL A 160 8.24 6.81 -2.33
C VAL A 160 8.87 5.57 -2.98
N LYS A 161 8.04 4.70 -3.55
CA LYS A 161 8.45 3.41 -4.16
C LYS A 161 8.27 3.39 -5.67
N LEU A 162 7.30 4.14 -6.17
CA LEU A 162 6.97 4.22 -7.59
C LEU A 162 6.94 5.67 -8.01
N VAL A 163 7.43 5.94 -9.21
CA VAL A 163 7.40 7.28 -9.83
C VAL A 163 7.07 7.11 -11.30
N SER A 164 5.96 7.71 -11.74
CA SER A 164 5.60 7.77 -13.15
C SER A 164 6.38 8.89 -13.83
N VAL A 165 7.04 8.59 -14.92
CA VAL A 165 7.83 9.55 -15.69
C VAL A 165 7.45 9.47 -17.17
N ALA A 166 7.17 10.63 -17.76
CA ALA A 166 7.00 10.79 -19.21
C ALA A 166 7.88 11.97 -19.66
N PRO A 167 9.14 11.71 -20.07
CA PRO A 167 10.11 12.70 -20.46
C PRO A 167 9.74 13.37 -21.79
#